data_cf5d1b5a1f8a80b114f18fd4b598df27
#
_entry.id   cf5d1b5a1f8a80b114f18fd4b598df27
#
_cell.length_a   1.000
_cell.length_b   1.000
_cell.length_c   1.000
_cell.angle_alpha   90.00
_cell.angle_beta   90.00
_cell.angle_gamma   90.00
#
_symmetry.space_group_name_H-M   'P 1'
#
loop_
_entity.id
_entity.type
_entity.pdbx_description
1 polymer ?
#
loop_
_entity_poly.entity_id
_entity_poly.type
_entity_poly.pdbx_seq_one_letter_code
_entity_poly.pdbx_strand_id
1 'polypeptide(L)'
;YNAGYVMTMTYAGMIFSAMETDYFPRLSAIHGTGKTLNDCVNKQIEVSLLLASPMLACFMIGMPVILPLLYTGQFIEVLLMTQAAVLAMYLRAIILPIAYLPLSKGDSWSFLFMEGASSATIVLFVIIGWYACGLTGTGLGILVSACAEVCTLICYMRWKYGYCLSSDVIIVMLQQLPLGLAAYLVTLSGTPWLYWLLGIVVIAISTAASLNILRKKTRLWESLKAKFQKKTG
;
A
#
# COMPACT_ATOMS: atom_id res chain seq x y z
N TYR A 1 -4.37 13.31 16.22
CA TYR A 1 -3.52 12.17 15.87
C TYR A 1 -4.34 10.88 15.72
N ASN A 2 -5.06 10.46 16.77
CA ASN A 2 -5.77 9.17 16.77
C ASN A 2 -6.80 9.04 15.62
N ALA A 3 -7.60 10.08 15.36
CA ALA A 3 -8.58 10.06 14.29
C ALA A 3 -7.93 9.83 12.90
N GLY A 4 -6.86 10.56 12.56
CA GLY A 4 -6.16 10.39 11.29
C GLY A 4 -5.48 9.02 11.16
N TYR A 5 -4.88 8.53 12.23
CA TYR A 5 -4.26 7.20 12.28
C TYR A 5 -5.31 6.09 12.08
N VAL A 6 -6.41 6.13 12.82
CA VAL A 6 -7.51 5.16 12.72
C VAL A 6 -8.13 5.19 11.33
N MET A 7 -8.37 6.38 10.75
CA MET A 7 -8.87 6.49 9.37
C MET A 7 -7.95 5.78 8.38
N THR A 8 -6.66 6.06 8.45
CA THR A 8 -5.69 5.46 7.53
C THR A 8 -5.59 3.95 7.73
N MET A 9 -5.42 3.49 8.97
CA MET A 9 -5.22 2.07 9.26
C MET A 9 -6.50 1.25 9.06
N THR A 10 -7.67 1.78 9.41
CA THR A 10 -8.93 1.05 9.26
C THR A 10 -9.42 1.05 7.82
N TYR A 11 -9.61 2.22 7.21
CA TYR A 11 -10.23 2.29 5.87
C TYR A 11 -9.27 1.90 4.74
N ALA A 12 -8.02 2.37 4.77
CA ALA A 12 -7.04 1.91 3.81
C ALA A 12 -6.62 0.46 4.07
N GLY A 13 -6.58 0.02 5.34
CA GLY A 13 -6.28 -1.36 5.74
C GLY A 13 -7.31 -2.38 5.28
N MET A 14 -8.60 -2.01 5.17
CA MET A 14 -9.64 -2.90 4.62
C MET A 14 -9.33 -3.38 3.20
N ILE A 15 -8.62 -2.58 2.40
CA ILE A 15 -8.19 -2.96 1.06
C ILE A 15 -7.29 -4.19 1.12
N PHE A 16 -6.43 -4.26 2.12
CA PHE A 16 -5.45 -5.34 2.27
C PHE A 16 -6.02 -6.58 2.92
N SER A 17 -6.89 -6.44 3.93
CA SER A 17 -7.46 -7.59 4.65
C SER A 17 -8.24 -8.55 3.75
N ALA A 18 -8.96 -8.02 2.76
CA ALA A 18 -9.66 -8.84 1.77
C ALA A 18 -8.69 -9.67 0.90
N MET A 19 -7.48 -9.15 0.64
CA MET A 19 -6.46 -9.83 -0.15
C MET A 19 -5.69 -10.88 0.66
N GLU A 20 -5.53 -10.66 1.94
CA GLU A 20 -4.82 -11.56 2.87
C GLU A 20 -5.53 -12.90 3.03
N THR A 21 -6.86 -12.89 3.05
CA THR A 21 -7.70 -14.08 3.25
C THR A 21 -7.43 -15.18 2.22
N ASP A 22 -7.17 -14.83 0.97
CA ASP A 22 -6.85 -15.79 -0.10
C ASP A 22 -5.35 -16.05 -0.24
N TYR A 23 -4.52 -15.05 0.07
CA TYR A 23 -3.07 -15.14 -0.11
C TYR A 23 -2.40 -16.07 0.91
N PHE A 24 -2.71 -15.94 2.19
CA PHE A 24 -2.04 -16.70 3.26
C PHE A 24 -2.18 -18.22 3.10
N PRO A 25 -3.36 -18.80 2.83
CA PRO A 25 -3.50 -20.23 2.55
C PRO A 25 -2.66 -20.69 1.34
N ARG A 26 -2.62 -19.92 0.26
CA ARG A 26 -1.82 -20.24 -0.93
C ARG A 26 -0.32 -20.23 -0.63
N LEU A 27 0.14 -19.26 0.14
CA LEU A 27 1.54 -19.16 0.55
C LEU A 27 1.95 -20.32 1.46
N SER A 28 1.10 -20.69 2.41
CA SER A 28 1.33 -21.79 3.37
C SER A 28 1.35 -23.16 2.72
N ALA A 29 0.62 -23.35 1.63
CA ALA A 29 0.60 -24.59 0.86
C ALA A 29 1.91 -24.85 0.08
N ILE A 30 2.77 -23.85 -0.09
CA ILE A 30 4.05 -24.01 -0.79
C ILE A 30 5.07 -24.63 0.17
N HIS A 31 5.48 -25.87 -0.10
CA HIS A 31 6.54 -26.53 0.65
C HIS A 31 7.94 -26.09 0.17
N GLY A 32 8.82 -25.77 1.13
CA GLY A 32 10.19 -25.34 0.85
C GLY A 32 10.35 -23.84 0.53
N THR A 33 11.56 -23.49 0.10
CA THR A 33 11.95 -22.13 -0.34
C THR A 33 12.38 -22.20 -1.82
N GLY A 34 12.42 -21.06 -2.50
CA GLY A 34 12.91 -21.00 -3.87
C GLY A 34 11.95 -20.28 -4.83
N LYS A 35 12.04 -20.62 -6.10
CA LYS A 35 11.36 -19.88 -7.18
C LYS A 35 9.85 -19.81 -7.01
N THR A 36 9.19 -20.92 -6.71
CA THR A 36 7.73 -20.99 -6.55
C THR A 36 7.24 -20.07 -5.41
N LEU A 37 8.00 -20.03 -4.29
CA LEU A 37 7.69 -19.14 -3.18
C LEU A 37 7.85 -17.68 -3.57
N ASN A 38 8.98 -17.33 -4.21
CA ASN A 38 9.26 -16.00 -4.69
C ASN A 38 8.20 -15.52 -5.70
N ASP A 39 7.81 -16.39 -6.63
CA ASP A 39 6.77 -16.07 -7.63
C ASP A 39 5.41 -15.82 -6.96
N CYS A 40 5.05 -16.58 -5.92
CA CYS A 40 3.81 -16.38 -5.18
C CYS A 40 3.80 -15.01 -4.46
N VAL A 41 4.87 -14.67 -3.73
CA VAL A 41 5.00 -13.41 -3.01
C VAL A 41 5.03 -12.23 -3.98
N ASN A 42 5.84 -12.30 -5.03
CA ASN A 42 5.97 -11.24 -6.03
C ASN A 42 4.65 -10.99 -6.76
N LYS A 43 3.93 -12.05 -7.15
CA LYS A 43 2.61 -11.91 -7.78
C LYS A 43 1.59 -11.25 -6.85
N GLN A 44 1.65 -11.56 -5.56
CA GLN A 44 0.77 -10.91 -4.57
C GLN A 44 1.10 -9.42 -4.44
N ILE A 45 2.38 -9.03 -4.38
CA ILE A 45 2.78 -7.61 -4.35
C ILE A 45 2.28 -6.87 -5.58
N GLU A 46 2.44 -7.44 -6.78
CA GLU A 46 1.90 -6.84 -8.00
C GLU A 46 0.40 -6.58 -7.93
N VAL A 47 -0.37 -7.60 -7.55
CA VAL A 47 -1.83 -7.50 -7.46
C VAL A 47 -2.22 -6.48 -6.39
N SER A 48 -1.54 -6.50 -5.22
CA SER A 48 -1.78 -5.56 -4.13
C SER A 48 -1.54 -4.11 -4.57
N LEU A 49 -0.40 -3.83 -5.21
CA LEU A 49 -0.08 -2.49 -5.70
C LEU A 49 -1.06 -2.03 -6.78
N LEU A 50 -1.38 -2.89 -7.76
CA LEU A 50 -2.26 -2.53 -8.86
C LEU A 50 -3.71 -2.27 -8.42
N LEU A 51 -4.20 -2.96 -7.40
CA LEU A 51 -5.54 -2.74 -6.87
C LEU A 51 -5.58 -1.61 -5.84
N ALA A 52 -4.60 -1.57 -4.92
CA ALA A 52 -4.59 -0.57 -3.86
C ALA A 52 -4.25 0.84 -4.37
N SER A 53 -3.34 0.99 -5.34
CA SER A 53 -2.85 2.32 -5.77
C SER A 53 -3.95 3.27 -6.23
N PRO A 54 -4.87 2.93 -7.15
CA PRO A 54 -5.94 3.84 -7.54
C PRO A 54 -6.91 4.12 -6.39
N MET A 55 -7.17 3.14 -5.52
CA MET A 55 -8.05 3.32 -4.37
C MET A 55 -7.42 4.25 -3.33
N LEU A 56 -6.11 4.10 -3.06
CA LEU A 56 -5.36 4.97 -2.16
C LEU A 56 -5.25 6.40 -2.71
N ALA A 57 -5.03 6.56 -4.03
CA ALA A 57 -5.04 7.86 -4.67
C ALA A 57 -6.41 8.56 -4.54
N CYS A 58 -7.49 7.83 -4.79
CA CYS A 58 -8.86 8.33 -4.62
C CYS A 58 -9.13 8.70 -3.16
N PHE A 59 -8.71 7.87 -2.21
CA PHE A 59 -8.86 8.13 -0.78
C PHE A 59 -8.05 9.36 -0.35
N MET A 60 -6.79 9.49 -0.79
CA MET A 60 -5.92 10.63 -0.48
C MET A 60 -6.50 11.97 -0.99
N ILE A 61 -6.91 12.01 -2.26
CA ILE A 61 -7.48 13.21 -2.88
C ILE A 61 -8.88 13.51 -2.33
N GLY A 62 -9.66 12.48 -1.98
CA GLY A 62 -10.99 12.61 -1.39
C GLY A 62 -11.01 13.04 0.08
N MET A 63 -9.87 13.01 0.77
CA MET A 63 -9.78 13.31 2.22
C MET A 63 -10.41 14.65 2.64
N PRO A 64 -10.26 15.77 1.92
CA PRO A 64 -10.91 17.04 2.30
C PRO A 64 -12.43 16.96 2.35
N VAL A 65 -13.03 16.00 1.66
CA VAL A 65 -14.48 15.75 1.68
C VAL A 65 -14.84 14.68 2.71
N ILE A 66 -14.06 13.59 2.75
CA ILE A 66 -14.31 12.44 3.63
C ILE A 66 -14.15 12.82 5.11
N LEU A 67 -13.11 13.60 5.43
CA LEU A 67 -12.79 13.95 6.81
C LEU A 67 -13.89 14.80 7.48
N PRO A 68 -14.42 15.89 6.87
CA PRO A 68 -15.52 16.65 7.43
C PRO A 68 -16.86 15.88 7.48
N LEU A 69 -17.04 14.90 6.59
CA LEU A 69 -18.25 14.06 6.56
C LEU A 69 -18.30 13.08 7.74
N LEU A 70 -17.14 12.54 8.12
CA LEU A 70 -17.02 11.55 9.21
C LEU A 70 -16.77 12.19 10.57
N TYR A 71 -16.14 13.37 10.59
CA TYR A 71 -15.77 14.09 11.79
C TYR A 71 -16.17 15.56 11.68
N THR A 72 -16.43 16.20 12.81
CA THR A 72 -16.71 17.64 12.86
C THR A 72 -15.49 18.45 12.37
N GLY A 73 -15.72 19.66 11.83
CA GLY A 73 -14.72 20.48 11.14
C GLY A 73 -13.42 20.84 11.89
N GLN A 74 -13.31 20.50 13.18
CA GLN A 74 -12.08 20.65 14.00
C GLN A 74 -10.93 19.74 13.56
N PHE A 75 -11.19 18.75 12.69
CA PHE A 75 -10.19 17.75 12.26
C PHE A 75 -9.43 18.12 10.98
N ILE A 76 -9.60 19.34 10.43
CA ILE A 76 -8.86 19.82 9.25
C ILE A 76 -7.34 19.83 9.50
N GLU A 77 -6.91 20.10 10.73
CA GLU A 77 -5.48 20.06 11.11
C GLU A 77 -4.82 18.70 10.94
N VAL A 78 -5.63 17.62 10.95
CA VAL A 78 -5.13 16.24 10.79
C VAL A 78 -4.99 15.86 9.31
N LEU A 79 -5.48 16.69 8.38
CA LEU A 79 -5.56 16.37 6.96
C LEU A 79 -4.19 16.01 6.36
N LEU A 80 -3.20 16.90 6.52
CA LEU A 80 -1.86 16.68 5.97
C LEU A 80 -1.17 15.45 6.57
N MET A 81 -1.33 15.25 7.88
CA MET A 81 -0.85 14.04 8.56
C MET A 81 -1.47 12.79 7.93
N THR A 82 -2.80 12.79 7.75
CA THR A 82 -3.52 11.63 7.23
C THR A 82 -3.12 11.33 5.79
N GLN A 83 -2.97 12.37 4.96
CA GLN A 83 -2.52 12.23 3.56
C GLN A 83 -1.10 11.65 3.47
N ALA A 84 -0.18 12.08 4.33
CA ALA A 84 1.15 11.49 4.42
C ALA A 84 1.12 10.03 4.88
N ALA A 85 0.25 9.69 5.84
CA ALA A 85 0.05 8.32 6.29
C ALA A 85 -0.57 7.42 5.20
N VAL A 86 -1.48 7.96 4.36
CA VAL A 86 -2.02 7.22 3.19
C VAL A 86 -0.92 6.92 2.18
N LEU A 87 0.05 7.83 1.99
CA LEU A 87 1.20 7.55 1.12
C LEU A 87 2.02 6.35 1.64
N ALA A 88 2.16 6.19 2.96
CA ALA A 88 2.80 5.02 3.54
C ALA A 88 2.05 3.70 3.22
N MET A 89 0.74 3.74 2.97
CA MET A 89 -0.04 2.55 2.61
C MET A 89 0.34 1.96 1.24
N TYR A 90 0.92 2.75 0.32
CA TYR A 90 1.51 2.21 -0.91
C TYR A 90 2.68 1.26 -0.60
N LEU A 91 3.50 1.61 0.38
CA LEU A 91 4.59 0.74 0.84
C LEU A 91 4.05 -0.48 1.59
N ARG A 92 2.95 -0.33 2.32
CA ARG A 92 2.30 -1.44 3.01
C ARG A 92 1.78 -2.52 2.04
N ALA A 93 1.41 -2.15 0.82
CA ALA A 93 1.08 -3.11 -0.24
C ALA A 93 2.26 -4.03 -0.62
N ILE A 94 3.49 -3.60 -0.37
CA ILE A 94 4.73 -4.37 -0.57
C ILE A 94 5.08 -5.14 0.71
N ILE A 95 4.98 -4.47 1.86
CA ILE A 95 5.37 -5.01 3.17
C ILE A 95 4.55 -6.26 3.50
N LEU A 96 3.22 -6.17 3.43
CA LEU A 96 2.32 -7.22 3.91
C LEU A 96 2.57 -8.59 3.26
N PRO A 97 2.66 -8.72 1.92
CA PRO A 97 2.93 -10.02 1.32
C PRO A 97 4.27 -10.63 1.73
N ILE A 98 5.29 -9.80 1.95
CA ILE A 98 6.62 -10.26 2.38
C ILE A 98 6.61 -10.63 3.86
N ALA A 99 5.92 -9.87 4.70
CA ALA A 99 5.84 -10.08 6.16
C ALA A 99 5.17 -11.40 6.53
N TYR A 100 4.25 -11.92 5.70
CA TYR A 100 3.62 -13.23 5.92
C TYR A 100 4.52 -14.42 5.61
N LEU A 101 5.68 -14.22 4.99
CA LEU A 101 6.58 -15.29 4.57
C LEU A 101 7.08 -16.11 5.77
N PRO A 102 7.63 -15.55 6.86
CA PRO A 102 8.03 -16.31 8.05
C PRO A 102 6.86 -17.08 8.67
N LEU A 103 5.70 -16.42 8.79
CA LEU A 103 4.52 -17.03 9.38
C LEU A 103 4.04 -18.25 8.59
N SER A 104 4.07 -18.19 7.25
CA SER A 104 3.71 -19.30 6.36
C SER A 104 4.67 -20.49 6.48
N LYS A 105 5.89 -20.27 6.98
CA LYS A 105 6.90 -21.31 7.23
C LYS A 105 6.93 -21.82 8.68
N GLY A 106 6.01 -21.35 9.52
CA GLY A 106 5.98 -21.69 10.94
C GLY A 106 7.10 -21.06 11.75
N ASP A 107 7.83 -20.07 11.19
CA ASP A 107 8.91 -19.36 11.85
C ASP A 107 8.38 -18.16 12.66
N SER A 108 7.73 -18.47 13.75
CA SER A 108 7.11 -17.49 14.63
C SER A 108 8.12 -16.52 15.25
N TRP A 109 9.36 -16.97 15.49
CA TRP A 109 10.41 -16.10 16.04
C TRP A 109 10.83 -14.99 15.07
N SER A 110 11.03 -15.32 13.79
CA SER A 110 11.33 -14.30 12.79
C SER A 110 10.18 -13.34 12.59
N PHE A 111 8.95 -13.84 12.58
CA PHE A 111 7.76 -12.99 12.49
C PHE A 111 7.69 -12.03 13.67
N LEU A 112 7.82 -12.53 14.91
CA LEU A 112 7.77 -11.71 16.13
C LEU A 112 8.89 -10.66 16.15
N PHE A 113 10.11 -11.04 15.76
CA PHE A 113 11.25 -10.13 15.70
C PHE A 113 11.02 -9.00 14.68
N MET A 114 10.54 -9.32 13.48
CA MET A 114 10.28 -8.32 12.44
C MET A 114 9.13 -7.39 12.82
N GLU A 115 8.05 -7.92 13.39
CA GLU A 115 6.91 -7.13 13.86
C GLU A 115 7.30 -6.21 15.03
N GLY A 116 8.11 -6.72 15.97
CA GLY A 116 8.64 -5.92 17.07
C GLY A 116 9.58 -4.80 16.58
N ALA A 117 10.45 -5.10 15.63
CA ALA A 117 11.34 -4.10 15.03
C ALA A 117 10.55 -3.03 14.25
N SER A 118 9.53 -3.43 13.47
CA SER A 118 8.64 -2.50 12.77
C SER A 118 7.90 -1.60 13.77
N SER A 119 7.32 -2.17 14.83
CA SER A 119 6.63 -1.41 15.87
C SER A 119 7.54 -0.41 16.59
N ALA A 120 8.77 -0.79 16.90
CA ALA A 120 9.76 0.10 17.50
C ALA A 120 10.16 1.23 16.54
N THR A 121 10.33 0.90 15.26
CA THR A 121 10.71 1.86 14.20
C THR A 121 9.62 2.90 13.98
N ILE A 122 8.34 2.49 13.91
CA ILE A 122 7.24 3.45 13.74
C ILE A 122 7.12 4.41 14.94
N VAL A 123 7.23 3.89 16.17
CA VAL A 123 7.21 4.74 17.37
C VAL A 123 8.36 5.76 17.36
N LEU A 124 9.56 5.31 17.03
CA LEU A 124 10.75 6.18 16.96
C LEU A 124 10.55 7.30 15.94
N PHE A 125 10.18 6.98 14.70
CA PHE A 125 10.04 7.98 13.64
C PHE A 125 8.84 8.89 13.84
N VAL A 126 7.74 8.41 14.44
CA VAL A 126 6.61 9.26 14.81
C VAL A 126 6.99 10.27 15.88
N ILE A 127 7.76 9.87 16.90
CA ILE A 127 8.28 10.79 17.94
C ILE A 127 9.21 11.82 17.30
N ILE A 128 10.18 11.41 16.48
CA ILE A 128 11.10 12.33 15.79
C ILE A 128 10.29 13.28 14.90
N GLY A 129 9.33 12.79 14.14
CA GLY A 129 8.48 13.60 13.27
C GLY A 129 7.66 14.63 14.06
N TRP A 130 7.13 14.24 15.21
CA TRP A 130 6.41 15.17 16.09
C TRP A 130 7.30 16.35 16.56
N TYR A 131 8.52 16.07 16.99
CA TYR A 131 9.45 17.12 17.42
C TYR A 131 9.94 18.00 16.26
N ALA A 132 10.00 17.47 15.04
CA ALA A 132 10.46 18.21 13.86
C ALA A 132 9.39 19.13 13.27
N CYS A 133 8.18 18.63 13.04
CA CYS A 133 7.13 19.30 12.27
C CYS A 133 5.73 19.16 12.91
N GLY A 134 5.66 18.86 14.20
CA GLY A 134 4.38 18.70 14.90
C GLY A 134 3.52 17.58 14.32
N LEU A 135 2.21 17.83 14.22
CA LEU A 135 1.24 16.83 13.78
C LEU A 135 1.48 16.32 12.35
N THR A 136 1.83 17.18 11.42
CA THR A 136 2.19 16.79 10.04
C THR A 136 3.42 15.89 10.02
N GLY A 137 4.40 16.20 10.90
CA GLY A 137 5.62 15.40 11.06
C GLY A 137 5.34 13.97 11.51
N THR A 138 4.27 13.71 12.27
CA THR A 138 3.91 12.32 12.65
C THR A 138 3.51 11.49 11.43
N GLY A 139 2.77 12.08 10.46
CA GLY A 139 2.43 11.42 9.20
C GLY A 139 3.66 11.11 8.35
N LEU A 140 4.60 12.07 8.26
CA LEU A 140 5.89 11.85 7.59
C LEU A 140 6.72 10.78 8.33
N GLY A 141 6.67 10.75 9.66
CA GLY A 141 7.31 9.72 10.47
C GLY A 141 6.79 8.31 10.14
N ILE A 142 5.47 8.16 9.94
CA ILE A 142 4.86 6.89 9.47
C ILE A 142 5.40 6.51 8.08
N LEU A 143 5.52 7.48 7.16
CA LEU A 143 6.06 7.23 5.82
C LEU A 143 7.54 6.79 5.87
N VAL A 144 8.37 7.49 6.63
CA VAL A 144 9.80 7.16 6.77
C VAL A 144 9.97 5.79 7.44
N SER A 145 9.15 5.48 8.46
CA SER A 145 9.17 4.15 9.10
C SER A 145 8.80 3.05 8.10
N ALA A 146 7.81 3.26 7.23
CA ALA A 146 7.43 2.29 6.21
C ALA A 146 8.55 2.08 5.17
N CYS A 147 9.29 3.14 4.79
CA CYS A 147 10.48 3.00 3.93
C CYS A 147 11.57 2.15 4.61
N ALA A 148 11.87 2.42 5.87
CA ALA A 148 12.83 1.66 6.65
C ALA A 148 12.41 0.20 6.80
N GLU A 149 11.13 -0.06 7.04
CA GLU A 149 10.54 -1.39 7.14
C GLU A 149 10.69 -2.18 5.84
N VAL A 150 10.36 -1.59 4.67
CA VAL A 150 10.56 -2.24 3.35
C VAL A 150 12.01 -2.66 3.17
N CYS A 151 12.97 -1.77 3.44
CA CYS A 151 14.39 -2.06 3.30
C CYS A 151 14.83 -3.20 4.23
N THR A 152 14.48 -3.11 5.51
CA THR A 152 14.84 -4.10 6.53
C THR A 152 14.23 -5.45 6.20
N LEU A 153 12.95 -5.47 5.83
CA LEU A 153 12.21 -6.68 5.51
C LEU A 153 12.80 -7.39 4.28
N ILE A 154 13.06 -6.66 3.18
CA ILE A 154 13.67 -7.23 1.96
C ILE A 154 15.05 -7.78 2.27
N CYS A 155 15.90 -7.05 3.00
CA CYS A 155 17.24 -7.51 3.37
C CYS A 155 17.18 -8.79 4.22
N TYR A 156 16.33 -8.83 5.25
CA TYR A 156 16.19 -9.97 6.12
C TYR A 156 15.64 -11.21 5.40
N MET A 157 14.59 -11.04 4.59
CA MET A 157 13.97 -12.14 3.84
C MET A 157 14.88 -12.66 2.74
N ARG A 158 15.69 -11.79 2.13
CA ARG A 158 16.73 -12.21 1.18
C ARG A 158 17.79 -13.05 1.86
N TRP A 159 18.25 -12.63 3.04
CA TRP A 159 19.27 -13.35 3.81
C TRP A 159 18.76 -14.71 4.31
N LYS A 160 17.56 -14.76 4.86
CA LYS A 160 17.04 -15.96 5.52
C LYS A 160 16.35 -16.95 4.59
N TYR A 161 15.57 -16.46 3.63
CA TYR A 161 14.72 -17.30 2.76
C TYR A 161 15.15 -17.27 1.29
N GLY A 162 16.18 -16.50 0.94
CA GLY A 162 16.60 -16.31 -0.46
C GLY A 162 15.57 -15.55 -1.28
N TYR A 163 14.69 -14.75 -0.64
CA TYR A 163 13.67 -13.98 -1.33
C TYR A 163 14.29 -12.88 -2.21
N CYS A 164 13.80 -12.76 -3.44
CA CYS A 164 14.20 -11.72 -4.37
C CYS A 164 12.98 -11.09 -5.04
N LEU A 165 12.99 -9.77 -5.12
CA LEU A 165 12.01 -9.03 -5.91
C LEU A 165 12.16 -9.35 -7.39
N SER A 166 11.03 -9.61 -8.08
CA SER A 166 11.03 -9.80 -9.53
C SER A 166 11.12 -8.46 -10.26
N SER A 167 11.64 -8.50 -11.50
CA SER A 167 11.66 -7.31 -12.37
C SER A 167 10.26 -6.74 -12.61
N ASP A 168 9.25 -7.60 -12.69
CA ASP A 168 7.86 -7.20 -12.87
C ASP A 168 7.34 -6.36 -11.68
N VAL A 169 7.64 -6.79 -10.44
CA VAL A 169 7.31 -6.01 -9.23
C VAL A 169 8.00 -4.66 -9.26
N ILE A 170 9.29 -4.62 -9.60
CA ILE A 170 10.04 -3.36 -9.68
C ILE A 170 9.41 -2.40 -10.70
N ILE A 171 8.98 -2.89 -11.86
CA ILE A 171 8.30 -2.07 -12.88
C ILE A 171 6.98 -1.50 -12.33
N VAL A 172 6.17 -2.32 -11.65
CA VAL A 172 4.92 -1.86 -11.04
C VAL A 172 5.18 -0.84 -9.93
N MET A 173 6.21 -1.07 -9.08
CA MET A 173 6.63 -0.11 -8.07
C MET A 173 7.04 1.23 -8.69
N LEU A 174 7.87 1.20 -9.74
CA LEU A 174 8.34 2.40 -10.44
C LEU A 174 7.22 3.16 -11.15
N GLN A 175 6.09 2.52 -11.44
CA GLN A 175 4.92 3.17 -12.02
C GLN A 175 3.98 3.72 -10.93
N GLN A 176 3.69 2.94 -9.90
CA GLN A 176 2.65 3.30 -8.93
C GLN A 176 3.15 4.17 -7.77
N LEU A 177 4.38 3.98 -7.28
CA LEU A 177 4.92 4.80 -6.19
C LEU A 177 5.10 6.27 -6.59
N PRO A 178 5.65 6.62 -7.79
CA PRO A 178 5.69 8.01 -8.23
C PRO A 178 4.30 8.63 -8.41
N LEU A 179 3.29 7.85 -8.84
CA LEU A 179 1.91 8.33 -8.94
C LEU A 179 1.30 8.61 -7.54
N GLY A 180 1.59 7.76 -6.55
CA GLY A 180 1.24 8.01 -5.16
C GLY A 180 1.91 9.28 -4.62
N LEU A 181 3.20 9.46 -4.92
CA LEU A 181 3.94 10.67 -4.55
C LEU A 181 3.36 11.91 -5.26
N ALA A 182 3.03 11.81 -6.54
CA ALA A 182 2.39 12.89 -7.28
C ALA A 182 1.02 13.25 -6.67
N ALA A 183 0.21 12.24 -6.29
CA ALA A 183 -1.03 12.48 -5.56
C ALA A 183 -0.79 13.26 -4.27
N TYR A 184 0.22 12.88 -3.49
CA TYR A 184 0.60 13.60 -2.26
C TYR A 184 1.07 15.02 -2.55
N LEU A 185 1.88 15.26 -3.57
CA LEU A 185 2.33 16.61 -3.94
C LEU A 185 1.17 17.50 -4.38
N VAL A 186 0.16 16.94 -5.06
CA VAL A 186 -1.08 17.65 -5.39
C VAL A 186 -1.81 18.10 -4.14
N THR A 187 -1.77 17.33 -3.05
CA THR A 187 -2.43 17.74 -1.79
C THR A 187 -1.78 18.96 -1.13
N LEU A 188 -0.54 19.27 -1.47
CA LEU A 188 0.17 20.46 -0.99
C LEU A 188 -0.14 21.71 -1.82
N SER A 189 -0.91 21.60 -2.93
CA SER A 189 -1.27 22.76 -3.76
C SER A 189 -2.23 23.68 -3.00
N GLY A 190 -1.87 24.97 -2.94
CA GLY A 190 -2.65 25.99 -2.23
C GLY A 190 -3.92 26.46 -2.94
N THR A 191 -4.19 26.01 -4.18
CA THR A 191 -5.32 26.44 -5.00
C THR A 191 -6.36 25.33 -5.14
N PRO A 192 -7.62 25.51 -4.66
CA PRO A 192 -8.63 24.45 -4.67
C PRO A 192 -8.94 23.89 -6.06
N TRP A 193 -8.94 24.73 -7.09
CA TRP A 193 -9.22 24.31 -8.46
C TRP A 193 -8.11 23.39 -9.01
N LEU A 194 -6.86 23.76 -8.78
CA LEU A 194 -5.68 22.98 -9.21
C LEU A 194 -5.61 21.63 -8.47
N TYR A 195 -5.93 21.62 -7.18
CA TYR A 195 -6.05 20.43 -6.36
C TYR A 195 -6.98 19.37 -6.99
N TRP A 196 -8.23 19.77 -7.29
CA TRP A 196 -9.22 18.83 -7.83
C TRP A 196 -8.88 18.39 -9.26
N LEU A 197 -8.45 19.32 -10.11
CA LEU A 197 -8.11 19.01 -11.50
C LEU A 197 -6.93 18.03 -11.58
N LEU A 198 -5.81 18.34 -10.92
CA LEU A 198 -4.63 17.47 -10.90
C LEU A 198 -4.91 16.16 -10.17
N GLY A 199 -5.68 16.21 -9.08
CA GLY A 199 -6.07 15.02 -8.33
C GLY A 199 -6.84 14.02 -9.19
N ILE A 200 -7.86 14.48 -9.93
CA ILE A 200 -8.62 13.61 -10.85
C ILE A 200 -7.72 13.05 -11.95
N VAL A 201 -6.82 13.85 -12.50
CA VAL A 201 -5.86 13.39 -13.52
C VAL A 201 -4.96 12.28 -12.98
N VAL A 202 -4.39 12.44 -11.78
CA VAL A 202 -3.53 11.42 -11.15
C VAL A 202 -4.32 10.13 -10.88
N ILE A 203 -5.54 10.23 -10.36
CA ILE A 203 -6.42 9.06 -10.15
C ILE A 203 -6.69 8.35 -11.48
N ALA A 204 -7.03 9.10 -12.54
CA ALA A 204 -7.31 8.53 -13.86
C ALA A 204 -6.07 7.81 -14.44
N ILE A 205 -4.89 8.42 -14.33
CA ILE A 205 -3.63 7.82 -14.80
C ILE A 205 -3.31 6.54 -14.00
N SER A 206 -3.41 6.58 -12.66
CA SER A 206 -3.16 5.42 -11.80
C SER A 206 -4.13 4.27 -12.12
N THR A 207 -5.41 4.59 -12.29
CA THR A 207 -6.45 3.61 -12.65
C THR A 207 -6.18 3.01 -14.04
N ALA A 208 -5.88 3.84 -15.04
CA ALA A 208 -5.59 3.39 -16.39
C ALA A 208 -4.34 2.50 -16.44
N ALA A 209 -3.26 2.90 -15.74
CA ALA A 209 -2.04 2.11 -15.63
C ALA A 209 -2.31 0.74 -14.98
N SER A 210 -3.03 0.72 -13.85
CA SER A 210 -3.41 -0.51 -13.15
C SER A 210 -4.26 -1.43 -14.02
N LEU A 211 -5.30 -0.90 -14.66
CA LEU A 211 -6.18 -1.68 -15.52
C LEU A 211 -5.43 -2.24 -16.75
N ASN A 212 -4.53 -1.47 -17.36
CA ASN A 212 -3.76 -1.92 -18.51
C ASN A 212 -2.84 -3.10 -18.15
N ILE A 213 -2.17 -3.04 -16.99
CA ILE A 213 -1.30 -4.13 -16.53
C ILE A 213 -2.13 -5.36 -16.15
N LEU A 214 -3.22 -5.17 -15.39
CA LEU A 214 -4.12 -6.24 -15.01
C LEU A 214 -4.74 -6.93 -16.23
N ARG A 215 -5.16 -6.19 -17.26
CA ARG A 215 -5.67 -6.74 -18.51
C ARG A 215 -4.65 -7.61 -19.26
N LYS A 216 -3.39 -7.18 -19.28
CA LYS A 216 -2.30 -7.92 -19.92
C LYS A 216 -1.95 -9.22 -19.18
N LYS A 217 -2.02 -9.20 -17.84
CA LYS A 217 -1.58 -10.32 -16.98
C LYS A 217 -2.70 -11.28 -16.58
N THR A 218 -3.96 -10.88 -16.59
CA THR A 218 -5.06 -11.70 -16.08
C THR A 218 -5.90 -12.27 -17.22
N ARG A 219 -5.89 -13.59 -17.37
CA ARG A 219 -6.86 -14.35 -18.20
C ARG A 219 -8.32 -14.14 -17.76
N LEU A 220 -8.54 -13.49 -16.62
CA LEU A 220 -9.87 -13.14 -16.11
C LEU A 220 -10.66 -12.25 -17.08
N TRP A 221 -9.99 -11.37 -17.82
CA TRP A 221 -10.66 -10.53 -18.81
C TRP A 221 -11.19 -11.35 -20.00
N GLU A 222 -10.46 -12.37 -20.41
CA GLU A 222 -10.94 -13.27 -21.47
C GLU A 222 -12.12 -14.11 -20.99
N SER A 223 -12.08 -14.61 -19.75
CA SER A 223 -13.19 -15.36 -19.16
C SER A 223 -14.42 -14.48 -18.87
N LEU A 224 -14.22 -13.21 -18.49
CA LEU A 224 -15.30 -12.25 -18.35
C LEU A 224 -15.90 -11.87 -19.72
N LYS A 225 -15.06 -11.61 -20.71
CA LYS A 225 -15.50 -11.32 -22.09
C LYS A 225 -16.28 -12.47 -22.68
N ALA A 226 -15.83 -13.71 -22.48
CA ALA A 226 -16.53 -14.92 -22.91
C ALA A 226 -17.90 -15.14 -22.20
N LYS A 227 -17.98 -14.78 -20.90
CA LYS A 227 -19.24 -14.82 -20.15
C LYS A 227 -20.23 -13.74 -20.60
N PHE A 228 -19.76 -12.55 -20.93
CA PHE A 228 -20.61 -11.47 -21.46
C PHE A 228 -21.11 -11.78 -22.89
N GLN A 229 -20.27 -12.34 -23.75
CA GLN A 229 -20.66 -12.75 -25.08
C GLN A 229 -21.67 -13.92 -25.09
N LYS A 230 -21.57 -14.83 -24.11
CA LYS A 230 -22.56 -15.93 -23.95
C LYS A 230 -23.93 -15.47 -23.42
N LYS A 231 -24.03 -14.24 -22.90
CA LYS A 231 -25.28 -13.69 -22.34
C LYS A 231 -26.02 -12.76 -23.32
N THR A 232 -25.37 -12.40 -24.43
CA THR A 232 -25.89 -11.51 -25.48
C THR A 232 -26.19 -12.26 -26.80
N GLY A 233 -26.01 -13.56 -26.89
CA GLY A 233 -26.43 -14.45 -27.93
C GLY A 233 -27.38 -15.53 -27.38
#